data_46b72db6a7667fc135c878d28a5fb84b
#
_entry.id   46b72db6a7667fc135c878d28a5fb84b
#
_cell.length_a   1.000
_cell.length_b   1.000
_cell.length_c   1.000
_cell.angle_alpha   90.00
_cell.angle_beta   90.00
_cell.angle_gamma   90.00
#
_symmetry.space_group_name_H-M   'P 1'
#
loop_
_entity.id
_entity.type
_entity.pdbx_description
1 polymer ?
#
loop_
_entity_poly.entity_id
_entity_poly.type
_entity_poly.pdbx_seq_one_letter_code
_entity_poly.pdbx_strand_id
1 'polypeptide(L)'
;MRRGAPWIAIGAVLILLSLGAVGLGGWLAVRAGRAGDPEMALIWGCGGGLTALSLLFLGAGFASEGLTRMAATVHVDVEPRAARLGETLAVRIAVEAHRPLIAGPIRLRLMTKEFMAFWVWDWFRKTRRRKEEREQTRVVQEIQIADRVELLPGLPQRYMAALVVPIDGMASFRREERGRLGTDVHAFEWWVELEVGLQGWPDAYEKIPLSVRPVRAAPAPEAPAAEPVSDLPSSDPLRVALAAWSFPVGSALRGWVRWEGEARQRVRVEAGYRILAEGRTWTTLIGRAVYELEPGQEEAFAFEIPSDGPITRSGDLYDIRWFVRGIADRPLARDLPAEVAARVVPQG
;
A
#
# COMPACT_ATOMS: atom_id res chain seq x y z
N MET A 1 22.63 28.77 -13.49
CA MET A 1 21.89 28.04 -14.56
C MET A 1 20.42 27.96 -14.16
N ARG A 2 19.49 28.27 -15.08
CA ARG A 2 18.03 28.24 -14.80
C ARG A 2 17.59 26.79 -14.63
N ARG A 3 17.36 26.33 -13.37
CA ARG A 3 17.12 24.93 -13.01
C ARG A 3 15.87 24.30 -13.68
N GLY A 4 14.89 25.10 -14.10
CA GLY A 4 13.68 24.62 -14.78
C GLY A 4 13.76 24.56 -16.30
N ALA A 5 14.79 25.16 -16.91
CA ALA A 5 14.87 25.28 -18.38
C ALA A 5 14.76 23.95 -19.15
N PRO A 6 15.43 22.84 -18.73
CA PRO A 6 15.31 21.59 -19.47
C PRO A 6 13.89 21.01 -19.44
N TRP A 7 13.18 21.13 -18.34
CA TRP A 7 11.82 20.62 -18.20
C TRP A 7 10.82 21.39 -19.07
N ILE A 8 10.97 22.71 -19.15
CA ILE A 8 10.17 23.55 -20.07
C ILE A 8 10.45 23.17 -21.52
N ALA A 9 11.71 22.95 -21.87
CA ALA A 9 12.07 22.55 -23.23
C ALA A 9 11.47 21.19 -23.58
N ILE A 10 11.52 20.19 -22.67
CA ILE A 10 10.89 18.88 -22.86
C ILE A 10 9.37 19.04 -23.03
N GLY A 11 8.72 19.82 -22.16
CA GLY A 11 7.29 20.11 -22.26
C GLY A 11 6.92 20.75 -23.60
N ALA A 12 7.68 21.75 -24.06
CA ALA A 12 7.45 22.39 -25.33
C ALA A 12 7.61 21.44 -26.53
N VAL A 13 8.61 20.55 -26.50
CA VAL A 13 8.81 19.54 -27.55
C VAL A 13 7.62 18.56 -27.58
N LEU A 14 7.13 18.11 -26.44
CA LEU A 14 5.98 17.20 -26.37
C LEU A 14 4.69 17.88 -26.90
N ILE A 15 4.49 19.14 -26.58
CA ILE A 15 3.36 19.94 -27.15
C ILE A 15 3.47 20.05 -28.66
N LEU A 16 4.65 20.34 -29.20
CA LEU A 16 4.87 20.38 -30.64
C LEU A 16 4.63 19.02 -31.31
N LEU A 17 5.08 17.94 -30.67
CA LEU A 17 4.81 16.59 -31.17
C LEU A 17 3.31 16.25 -31.14
N SER A 18 2.56 16.76 -30.15
CA SER A 18 1.11 16.59 -30.11
C SER A 18 0.41 17.26 -31.28
N LEU A 19 0.82 18.49 -31.63
CA LEU A 19 0.31 19.19 -32.77
C LEU A 19 0.64 18.48 -34.11
N GLY A 20 1.85 17.92 -34.19
CA GLY A 20 2.26 17.09 -35.32
C GLY A 20 1.42 15.82 -35.46
N ALA A 21 1.11 15.17 -34.35
CA ALA A 21 0.26 13.96 -34.32
C ALA A 21 -1.17 14.23 -34.76
N VAL A 22 -1.75 15.38 -34.37
CA VAL A 22 -3.07 15.82 -34.87
C VAL A 22 -3.03 16.04 -36.37
N GLY A 23 -2.02 16.79 -36.86
CA GLY A 23 -1.86 17.10 -38.29
C GLY A 23 -1.70 15.81 -39.12
N LEU A 24 -0.84 14.92 -38.73
CA LEU A 24 -0.59 13.65 -39.42
C LEU A 24 -1.81 12.73 -39.37
N GLY A 25 -2.42 12.56 -38.20
CA GLY A 25 -3.62 11.73 -38.03
C GLY A 25 -4.79 12.26 -38.86
N GLY A 26 -5.01 13.57 -38.86
CA GLY A 26 -6.03 14.22 -39.69
C GLY A 26 -5.78 14.06 -41.18
N TRP A 27 -4.52 14.23 -41.64
CA TRP A 27 -4.15 14.03 -43.03
C TRP A 27 -4.36 12.59 -43.49
N LEU A 28 -3.95 11.59 -42.66
CA LEU A 28 -4.14 10.19 -42.96
C LEU A 28 -5.63 9.81 -43.01
N ALA A 29 -6.43 10.35 -42.07
CA ALA A 29 -7.87 10.12 -42.03
C ALA A 29 -8.56 10.67 -43.31
N VAL A 30 -8.20 11.88 -43.76
CA VAL A 30 -8.71 12.47 -45.03
C VAL A 30 -8.29 11.62 -46.22
N ARG A 31 -7.06 11.14 -46.24
CA ARG A 31 -6.56 10.28 -47.32
C ARG A 31 -7.27 8.94 -47.38
N ALA A 32 -7.50 8.29 -46.23
CA ALA A 32 -8.23 7.04 -46.14
C ALA A 32 -9.72 7.21 -46.55
N GLY A 33 -10.36 8.29 -46.10
CA GLY A 33 -11.74 8.61 -46.53
C GLY A 33 -11.87 8.82 -48.02
N ARG A 34 -10.89 9.49 -48.68
CA ARG A 34 -10.87 9.66 -50.16
C ARG A 34 -10.61 8.34 -50.89
N ALA A 35 -9.97 7.36 -50.26
CA ALA A 35 -9.79 6.02 -50.77
C ALA A 35 -11.02 5.12 -50.58
N GLY A 36 -12.07 5.63 -49.96
CA GLY A 36 -13.31 4.86 -49.70
C GLY A 36 -13.26 3.92 -48.53
N ASP A 37 -12.30 4.11 -47.63
CA ASP A 37 -12.14 3.26 -46.41
C ASP A 37 -12.52 4.06 -45.13
N PRO A 38 -13.80 4.10 -44.75
CA PRO A 38 -14.27 4.86 -43.59
C PRO A 38 -13.78 4.33 -42.28
N GLU A 39 -13.50 3.02 -42.15
CA GLU A 39 -13.01 2.41 -40.91
C GLU A 39 -11.58 2.85 -40.61
N MET A 40 -10.72 2.86 -41.66
CA MET A 40 -9.35 3.35 -41.54
C MET A 40 -9.30 4.87 -41.31
N ALA A 41 -10.22 5.62 -41.86
CA ALA A 41 -10.34 7.05 -41.59
C ALA A 41 -10.67 7.32 -40.10
N LEU A 42 -11.57 6.53 -39.53
CA LEU A 42 -11.93 6.58 -38.09
C LEU A 42 -10.73 6.21 -37.20
N ILE A 43 -10.05 5.11 -37.53
CA ILE A 43 -8.88 4.63 -36.76
C ILE A 43 -7.77 5.68 -36.71
N TRP A 44 -7.43 6.28 -37.85
CA TRP A 44 -6.37 7.30 -37.91
C TRP A 44 -6.80 8.61 -37.26
N GLY A 45 -8.05 9.02 -37.42
CA GLY A 45 -8.57 10.21 -36.75
C GLY A 45 -8.60 10.09 -35.25
N CYS A 46 -9.18 9.02 -34.73
CA CYS A 46 -9.26 8.77 -33.29
C CYS A 46 -7.89 8.47 -32.67
N GLY A 47 -7.06 7.65 -33.34
CA GLY A 47 -5.72 7.31 -32.88
C GLY A 47 -4.79 8.51 -32.80
N GLY A 48 -4.79 9.36 -33.83
CA GLY A 48 -4.03 10.62 -33.85
C GLY A 48 -4.48 11.59 -32.76
N GLY A 49 -5.81 11.72 -32.56
CA GLY A 49 -6.38 12.57 -31.51
C GLY A 49 -6.01 12.11 -30.09
N LEU A 50 -6.12 10.82 -29.80
CA LEU A 50 -5.74 10.26 -28.49
C LEU A 50 -4.24 10.40 -28.21
N THR A 51 -3.40 10.14 -29.21
CA THR A 51 -1.95 10.31 -29.07
C THR A 51 -1.59 11.78 -28.82
N ALA A 52 -2.20 12.70 -29.56
CA ALA A 52 -1.99 14.12 -29.37
C ALA A 52 -2.42 14.59 -27.97
N LEU A 53 -3.58 14.14 -27.49
CA LEU A 53 -4.08 14.48 -26.16
C LEU A 53 -3.12 13.99 -25.07
N SER A 54 -2.63 12.76 -25.18
CA SER A 54 -1.67 12.18 -24.23
C SER A 54 -0.35 12.96 -24.21
N LEU A 55 0.19 13.31 -25.37
CA LEU A 55 1.42 14.12 -25.48
C LEU A 55 1.23 15.53 -24.94
N LEU A 56 0.04 16.12 -25.14
CA LEU A 56 -0.30 17.44 -24.62
C LEU A 56 -0.34 17.45 -23.09
N PHE A 57 -0.97 16.44 -22.46
CA PHE A 57 -0.99 16.33 -21.01
C PHE A 57 0.40 16.11 -20.42
N LEU A 58 1.21 15.25 -21.04
CA LEU A 58 2.59 15.03 -20.61
C LEU A 58 3.40 16.33 -20.77
N GLY A 59 3.27 17.01 -21.90
CA GLY A 59 3.96 18.26 -22.15
C GLY A 59 3.58 19.36 -21.17
N ALA A 60 2.29 19.48 -20.84
CA ALA A 60 1.81 20.42 -19.84
C ALA A 60 2.36 20.10 -18.44
N GLY A 61 2.43 18.81 -18.06
CA GLY A 61 3.03 18.38 -16.81
C GLY A 61 4.51 18.76 -16.69
N PHE A 62 5.32 18.45 -17.70
CA PHE A 62 6.73 18.82 -17.71
C PHE A 62 6.94 20.33 -17.73
N ALA A 63 6.13 21.08 -18.48
CA ALA A 63 6.20 22.54 -18.51
C ALA A 63 5.83 23.12 -17.12
N SER A 64 4.79 22.61 -16.49
CA SER A 64 4.37 23.02 -15.15
C SER A 64 5.48 22.79 -14.11
N GLU A 65 6.08 21.60 -14.08
CA GLU A 65 7.19 21.31 -13.17
C GLU A 65 8.41 22.23 -13.45
N GLY A 66 8.73 22.46 -14.72
CA GLY A 66 9.78 23.37 -15.11
C GLY A 66 9.52 24.81 -14.65
N LEU A 67 8.29 25.29 -14.80
CA LEU A 67 7.88 26.60 -14.32
C LEU A 67 7.98 26.71 -12.80
N THR A 68 7.48 25.73 -12.05
CA THR A 68 7.60 25.69 -10.60
C THR A 68 9.06 25.79 -10.15
N ARG A 69 9.95 24.97 -10.72
CA ARG A 69 11.39 25.00 -10.41
C ARG A 69 12.10 26.31 -10.79
N MET A 70 11.53 27.06 -11.74
CA MET A 70 12.02 28.41 -12.06
C MET A 70 11.53 29.47 -11.08
N ALA A 71 10.38 29.25 -10.44
CA ALA A 71 9.81 30.17 -9.47
C ALA A 71 10.43 29.97 -8.08
N ALA A 72 10.42 28.71 -7.60
CA ALA A 72 10.93 28.36 -6.28
C ALA A 72 11.53 26.96 -6.26
N THR A 73 12.39 26.70 -5.29
CA THR A 73 12.88 25.37 -4.93
C THR A 73 12.42 25.08 -3.52
N VAL A 74 11.86 23.88 -3.34
CA VAL A 74 11.39 23.40 -2.03
C VAL A 74 12.29 22.25 -1.61
N HIS A 75 12.71 22.24 -0.35
CA HIS A 75 13.49 21.18 0.27
C HIS A 75 12.77 20.74 1.53
N VAL A 76 12.53 19.45 1.63
CA VAL A 76 11.97 18.81 2.83
C VAL A 76 12.94 17.77 3.33
N ASP A 77 13.24 17.84 4.62
CA ASP A 77 14.00 16.83 5.33
C ASP A 77 13.17 16.29 6.48
N VAL A 78 13.05 14.96 6.56
CA VAL A 78 12.25 14.26 7.55
C VAL A 78 13.14 13.33 8.34
N GLU A 79 13.13 13.47 9.66
CA GLU A 79 13.90 12.65 10.59
C GLU A 79 13.00 12.10 11.70
N PRO A 80 13.03 10.77 11.94
CA PRO A 80 13.69 9.74 11.13
C PRO A 80 12.87 9.36 9.88
N ARG A 81 13.53 8.98 8.79
CA ARG A 81 12.86 8.42 7.59
C ARG A 81 12.35 6.98 7.80
N ALA A 82 12.97 6.27 8.74
CA ALA A 82 12.54 4.95 9.21
C ALA A 82 11.96 5.13 10.62
N ALA A 83 10.70 5.53 10.67
CA ALA A 83 9.97 5.78 11.90
C ALA A 83 9.30 4.52 12.45
N ARG A 84 8.82 4.61 13.69
CA ARG A 84 7.96 3.60 14.33
C ARG A 84 6.57 4.17 14.54
N LEU A 85 5.60 3.27 14.68
CA LEU A 85 4.27 3.64 15.15
C LEU A 85 4.40 4.34 16.52
N GLY A 86 3.68 5.47 16.69
CA GLY A 86 3.77 6.32 17.87
C GLY A 86 4.93 7.32 17.87
N GLU A 87 5.87 7.24 16.91
CA GLU A 87 7.04 8.12 16.85
C GLU A 87 6.72 9.48 16.25
N THR A 88 7.39 10.50 16.76
CA THR A 88 7.31 11.86 16.23
C THR A 88 8.38 12.08 15.16
N LEU A 89 7.94 12.58 14.00
CA LEU A 89 8.79 12.96 12.88
C LEU A 89 9.11 14.45 13.00
N ALA A 90 10.38 14.79 13.03
CA ALA A 90 10.83 16.18 12.87
C ALA A 90 10.94 16.50 11.38
N VAL A 91 10.21 17.51 10.92
CA VAL A 91 10.20 17.92 9.52
C VAL A 91 10.80 19.31 9.40
N ARG A 92 11.88 19.41 8.64
CA ARG A 92 12.55 20.67 8.30
C ARG A 92 12.19 21.04 6.86
N ILE A 93 11.70 22.24 6.67
CA ILE A 93 11.26 22.74 5.37
C ILE A 93 12.06 23.98 5.04
N ALA A 94 12.59 24.04 3.83
CA ALA A 94 13.21 25.24 3.29
C ALA A 94 12.60 25.57 1.92
N VAL A 95 12.08 26.79 1.78
CA VAL A 95 11.52 27.31 0.54
C VAL A 95 12.41 28.45 0.06
N GLU A 96 13.05 28.28 -1.09
CA GLU A 96 13.92 29.27 -1.72
C GLU A 96 13.29 29.79 -3.01
N ALA A 97 12.93 31.05 -3.04
CA ALA A 97 12.42 31.70 -4.25
C ALA A 97 13.58 32.17 -5.15
N HIS A 98 13.38 32.06 -6.46
CA HIS A 98 14.33 32.55 -7.46
C HIS A 98 13.94 33.93 -7.99
N ARG A 99 12.79 34.43 -7.61
CA ARG A 99 12.22 35.76 -7.89
C ARG A 99 11.28 36.17 -6.75
N PRO A 100 10.97 37.48 -6.58
CA PRO A 100 9.97 37.88 -5.63
C PRO A 100 8.62 37.22 -5.99
N LEU A 101 7.99 36.55 -5.03
CA LEU A 101 6.69 35.93 -5.19
C LEU A 101 5.96 35.78 -3.84
N ILE A 102 4.68 35.57 -3.90
CA ILE A 102 3.86 35.26 -2.73
C ILE A 102 3.61 33.76 -2.73
N ALA A 103 3.99 33.10 -1.64
CA ALA A 103 3.65 31.70 -1.38
C ALA A 103 2.54 31.59 -0.34
N GLY A 104 1.75 30.55 -0.46
CA GLY A 104 0.72 30.18 0.52
C GLY A 104 -0.58 29.74 -0.15
N PRO A 105 -1.31 28.79 0.49
CA PRO A 105 -0.94 28.17 1.75
C PRO A 105 0.23 27.20 1.64
N ILE A 106 1.00 27.03 2.73
CA ILE A 106 2.01 25.99 2.89
C ILE A 106 1.41 24.93 3.80
N ARG A 107 1.22 23.71 3.27
CA ARG A 107 0.58 22.59 3.97
C ARG A 107 1.50 21.41 4.05
N LEU A 108 1.63 20.83 5.22
CA LEU A 108 2.39 19.61 5.47
C LEU A 108 1.42 18.50 5.87
N ARG A 109 1.47 17.36 5.18
CA ARG A 109 0.57 16.23 5.42
C ARG A 109 1.35 14.96 5.69
N LEU A 110 0.89 14.17 6.65
CA LEU A 110 1.24 12.77 6.78
C LEU A 110 0.18 11.94 6.06
N MET A 111 0.61 11.14 5.13
CA MET A 111 -0.26 10.43 4.19
C MET A 111 -0.05 8.94 4.28
N THR A 112 -1.11 8.19 4.02
CA THR A 112 -1.06 6.74 3.83
C THR A 112 -1.72 6.34 2.52
N LYS A 113 -1.29 5.20 1.98
CA LYS A 113 -1.91 4.59 0.82
C LYS A 113 -2.05 3.08 1.01
N GLU A 114 -3.27 2.61 0.87
CA GLU A 114 -3.55 1.21 0.61
C GLU A 114 -3.46 0.98 -0.90
N PHE A 115 -2.73 -0.04 -1.28
CA PHE A 115 -2.55 -0.41 -2.68
C PHE A 115 -2.78 -1.89 -2.86
N MET A 116 -3.53 -2.24 -3.90
CA MET A 116 -3.77 -3.61 -4.30
C MET A 116 -3.70 -3.72 -5.83
N ALA A 117 -2.95 -4.70 -6.31
CA ALA A 117 -2.91 -5.04 -7.72
C ALA A 117 -3.05 -6.54 -7.88
N PHE A 118 -3.98 -6.99 -8.70
CA PHE A 118 -4.25 -8.40 -8.90
C PHE A 118 -4.68 -8.70 -10.33
N TRP A 119 -4.50 -9.96 -10.74
CA TRP A 119 -4.85 -10.40 -12.07
C TRP A 119 -6.25 -11.00 -12.11
N VAL A 120 -7.04 -10.57 -13.10
CA VAL A 120 -8.37 -11.11 -13.39
C VAL A 120 -8.38 -11.78 -14.76
N TRP A 121 -9.26 -12.78 -14.89
CA TRP A 121 -9.54 -13.38 -16.19
C TRP A 121 -10.67 -12.59 -16.86
N ASP A 122 -10.39 -12.07 -18.06
CA ASP A 122 -11.42 -11.39 -18.85
C ASP A 122 -12.29 -12.44 -19.56
N TRP A 123 -13.47 -12.73 -18.98
CA TRP A 123 -14.43 -13.70 -19.49
C TRP A 123 -14.99 -13.31 -20.87
N PHE A 124 -15.08 -12.02 -21.19
CA PHE A 124 -15.56 -11.53 -22.47
C PHE A 124 -14.54 -11.72 -23.59
N ARG A 125 -13.26 -11.68 -23.24
CA ARG A 125 -12.16 -11.84 -24.20
C ARG A 125 -11.37 -13.13 -23.94
N LYS A 126 -12.02 -14.26 -23.88
CA LYS A 126 -11.60 -15.67 -23.58
C LYS A 126 -10.08 -16.01 -23.51
N THR A 127 -9.18 -15.09 -23.80
CA THR A 127 -7.73 -15.29 -23.91
C THR A 127 -6.87 -14.20 -23.24
N ARG A 128 -7.46 -13.17 -22.62
CA ARG A 128 -6.66 -12.07 -22.06
C ARG A 128 -6.76 -12.01 -20.55
N ARG A 129 -5.60 -11.94 -19.90
CA ARG A 129 -5.45 -11.59 -18.49
C ARG A 129 -5.43 -10.07 -18.39
N ARG A 130 -6.12 -9.52 -17.42
CA ARG A 130 -6.12 -8.09 -17.13
C ARG A 130 -5.60 -7.89 -15.71
N LYS A 131 -4.66 -6.97 -15.52
CA LYS A 131 -4.24 -6.50 -14.21
C LYS A 131 -5.22 -5.41 -13.76
N GLU A 132 -5.79 -5.57 -12.59
CA GLU A 132 -6.57 -4.53 -11.92
C GLU A 132 -5.73 -3.94 -10.80
N GLU A 133 -5.72 -2.61 -10.71
CA GLU A 133 -5.03 -1.86 -9.68
C GLU A 133 -6.05 -0.99 -8.96
N ARG A 134 -5.95 -0.98 -7.64
CA ARG A 134 -6.77 -0.14 -6.78
C ARG A 134 -5.88 0.51 -5.74
N GLU A 135 -6.18 1.77 -5.47
CA GLU A 135 -5.49 2.52 -4.45
C GLU A 135 -6.46 3.41 -3.69
N GLN A 136 -6.21 3.52 -2.40
CA GLN A 136 -6.91 4.42 -1.51
C GLN A 136 -5.90 5.21 -0.70
N THR A 137 -5.92 6.52 -0.87
CA THR A 137 -5.04 7.45 -0.16
C THR A 137 -5.83 8.17 0.92
N ARG A 138 -5.23 8.32 2.10
CA ARG A 138 -5.81 9.06 3.23
C ARG A 138 -4.82 10.06 3.81
N VAL A 139 -5.34 11.22 4.19
CA VAL A 139 -4.64 12.17 5.04
C VAL A 139 -4.77 11.70 6.49
N VAL A 140 -3.66 11.43 7.14
CA VAL A 140 -3.61 11.01 8.55
C VAL A 140 -3.50 12.23 9.46
N GLN A 141 -2.66 13.19 9.09
CA GLN A 141 -2.46 14.45 9.79
C GLN A 141 -2.17 15.55 8.76
N GLU A 142 -2.73 16.74 8.99
CA GLU A 142 -2.43 17.93 8.20
C GLU A 142 -2.04 19.07 9.15
N ILE A 143 -0.99 19.80 8.80
CA ILE A 143 -0.52 20.99 9.48
C ILE A 143 -0.41 22.11 8.46
N GLN A 144 -1.09 23.21 8.71
CA GLN A 144 -0.89 24.44 7.96
C GLN A 144 0.27 25.23 8.57
N ILE A 145 1.35 25.35 7.80
CA ILE A 145 2.59 26.02 8.23
C ILE A 145 2.46 27.53 8.11
N ALA A 146 1.89 27.99 6.99
CA ALA A 146 1.66 29.41 6.74
C ALA A 146 0.53 29.58 5.74
N ASP A 147 -0.27 30.66 5.93
CA ASP A 147 -1.35 31.04 5.01
C ASP A 147 -0.82 31.81 3.82
N ARG A 148 0.09 32.74 4.09
CA ARG A 148 0.65 33.65 3.10
C ARG A 148 2.00 34.13 3.56
N VAL A 149 2.98 34.06 2.68
CA VAL A 149 4.37 34.48 2.96
C VAL A 149 4.94 35.14 1.69
N GLU A 150 5.61 36.27 1.89
CA GLU A 150 6.44 36.88 0.83
C GLU A 150 7.80 36.18 0.78
N LEU A 151 8.14 35.68 -0.39
CA LEU A 151 9.40 35.02 -0.64
C LEU A 151 10.30 35.95 -1.49
N LEU A 152 11.49 36.25 -0.99
CA LEU A 152 12.49 37.05 -1.66
C LEU A 152 13.64 36.16 -2.17
N PRO A 153 14.19 36.48 -3.35
CA PRO A 153 15.34 35.73 -3.89
C PRO A 153 16.54 35.79 -2.96
N GLY A 154 17.18 34.62 -2.77
CA GLY A 154 18.36 34.49 -1.93
C GLY A 154 18.10 34.49 -0.41
N LEU A 155 16.84 34.61 0.03
CA LEU A 155 16.44 34.57 1.42
C LEU A 155 15.55 33.34 1.66
N PRO A 156 16.10 32.12 1.91
CA PRO A 156 15.30 30.94 2.11
C PRO A 156 14.48 31.06 3.40
N GLN A 157 13.17 30.84 3.27
CA GLN A 157 12.28 30.71 4.43
C GLN A 157 12.42 29.29 4.98
N ARG A 158 12.61 29.18 6.30
CA ARG A 158 12.80 27.92 6.98
C ARG A 158 11.71 27.70 8.01
N TYR A 159 11.15 26.49 8.01
CA TYR A 159 10.14 26.10 8.97
C TYR A 159 10.50 24.78 9.62
N MET A 160 10.00 24.57 10.81
CA MET A 160 10.08 23.30 11.52
C MET A 160 8.68 22.89 11.92
N ALA A 161 8.34 21.63 11.72
CA ALA A 161 7.09 21.04 12.12
C ALA A 161 7.31 19.65 12.69
N ALA A 162 6.34 19.15 13.44
CA ALA A 162 6.35 17.80 13.97
C ALA A 162 5.07 17.07 13.51
N LEU A 163 5.23 15.87 12.95
CA LEU A 163 4.14 14.97 12.64
C LEU A 163 4.23 13.74 13.54
N VAL A 164 3.10 13.20 13.96
CA VAL A 164 3.07 12.02 14.82
C VAL A 164 2.53 10.85 14.02
N VAL A 165 3.30 9.77 13.91
CA VAL A 165 2.80 8.52 13.33
C VAL A 165 1.85 7.88 14.35
N PRO A 166 0.57 7.65 14.02
CA PRO A 166 -0.38 7.07 14.97
C PRO A 166 0.09 5.70 15.49
N ILE A 167 -0.04 5.46 16.78
CA ILE A 167 0.35 4.20 17.41
C ILE A 167 -0.54 3.03 16.98
N ASP A 168 -1.79 3.31 16.70
CA ASP A 168 -2.80 2.37 16.18
C ASP A 168 -2.79 2.24 14.66
N GLY A 169 -1.84 2.93 14.01
CA GLY A 169 -1.61 2.84 12.57
C GLY A 169 -1.08 1.48 12.14
N MET A 170 -1.01 1.29 10.85
CA MET A 170 -0.43 0.09 10.24
C MET A 170 1.01 0.37 9.83
N ALA A 171 1.92 -0.54 10.14
CA ALA A 171 3.29 -0.46 9.65
C ALA A 171 3.33 -0.55 8.11
N SER A 172 4.37 0.03 7.51
CA SER A 172 4.62 -0.14 6.08
C SER A 172 4.81 -1.61 5.77
N PHE A 173 4.10 -2.13 4.79
CA PHE A 173 4.34 -3.47 4.27
C PHE A 173 4.13 -3.53 2.77
N ARG A 174 4.77 -4.51 2.15
CA ARG A 174 4.55 -4.87 0.76
C ARG A 174 4.61 -6.39 0.65
N ARG A 175 3.56 -6.97 0.11
CA ARG A 175 3.44 -8.41 -0.12
C ARG A 175 3.20 -8.67 -1.59
N GLU A 176 3.99 -9.58 -2.13
CA GLU A 176 3.84 -10.06 -3.49
C GLU A 176 3.58 -11.56 -3.43
N GLU A 177 2.47 -11.99 -4.02
CA GLU A 177 2.08 -13.40 -4.07
C GLU A 177 1.97 -13.86 -5.52
N ARG A 178 2.64 -14.94 -5.84
CA ARG A 178 2.59 -15.52 -7.17
C ARG A 178 1.32 -16.34 -7.32
N GLY A 179 0.30 -15.75 -7.90
CA GLY A 179 -0.95 -16.41 -8.24
C GLY A 179 -0.87 -17.18 -9.57
N ARG A 180 -1.96 -17.84 -9.91
CA ARG A 180 -2.09 -18.65 -11.14
C ARG A 180 -2.00 -17.80 -12.42
N LEU A 181 -2.42 -16.54 -12.35
CA LEU A 181 -2.49 -15.63 -13.50
C LEU A 181 -1.34 -14.64 -13.58
N GLY A 182 -0.61 -14.43 -12.48
CA GLY A 182 0.49 -13.46 -12.37
C GLY A 182 0.82 -13.20 -10.91
N THR A 183 1.59 -12.16 -10.64
CA THR A 183 1.92 -11.72 -9.27
C THR A 183 0.88 -10.72 -8.80
N ASP A 184 0.22 -11.03 -7.69
CA ASP A 184 -0.67 -10.12 -6.98
C ASP A 184 0.14 -9.34 -5.94
N VAL A 185 -0.17 -8.06 -5.74
CA VAL A 185 0.58 -7.15 -4.87
C VAL A 185 -0.39 -6.49 -3.89
N HIS A 186 -0.03 -6.51 -2.62
CA HIS A 186 -0.71 -5.75 -1.58
C HIS A 186 0.33 -4.90 -0.85
N ALA A 187 0.05 -3.62 -0.66
CA ALA A 187 0.98 -2.71 0.00
C ALA A 187 0.24 -1.69 0.88
N PHE A 188 0.92 -1.29 1.94
CA PHE A 188 0.55 -0.15 2.77
C PHE A 188 1.76 0.76 2.88
N GLU A 189 1.63 1.98 2.35
CA GLU A 189 2.72 2.93 2.20
C GLU A 189 2.45 4.19 2.99
N TRP A 190 3.52 4.81 3.51
CA TRP A 190 3.51 6.08 4.21
C TRP A 190 4.40 7.08 3.50
N TRP A 191 4.01 8.35 3.52
CA TRP A 191 4.86 9.46 3.10
C TRP A 191 4.47 10.77 3.79
N VAL A 192 5.42 11.70 3.81
CA VAL A 192 5.16 13.10 4.10
C VAL A 192 5.01 13.82 2.78
N GLU A 193 3.99 14.65 2.67
CA GLU A 193 3.69 15.49 1.52
C GLU A 193 3.74 16.96 1.94
N LEU A 194 4.51 17.76 1.21
CA LEU A 194 4.51 19.20 1.34
C LEU A 194 3.90 19.80 0.08
N GLU A 195 2.93 20.68 0.26
CA GLU A 195 2.30 21.50 -0.76
C GLU A 195 2.60 22.96 -0.46
N VAL A 196 3.13 23.68 -1.45
CA VAL A 196 3.39 25.12 -1.36
C VAL A 196 2.66 25.79 -2.52
N GLY A 197 1.57 26.48 -2.20
CA GLY A 197 0.85 27.31 -3.16
C GLY A 197 1.74 28.47 -3.62
N LEU A 198 1.83 28.73 -4.91
CA LEU A 198 2.65 29.81 -5.49
C LEU A 198 1.77 30.71 -6.35
N GLN A 199 1.51 31.94 -5.86
CA GLN A 199 0.61 32.86 -6.54
C GLN A 199 1.10 33.17 -7.98
N GLY A 200 0.27 32.85 -8.98
CA GLY A 200 0.58 33.07 -10.40
C GLY A 200 1.53 32.03 -11.00
N TRP A 201 1.84 30.96 -10.27
CA TRP A 201 2.70 29.85 -10.68
C TRP A 201 2.04 28.52 -10.28
N PRO A 202 2.42 27.40 -10.93
CA PRO A 202 2.00 26.10 -10.46
C PRO A 202 2.51 25.84 -9.04
N ASP A 203 1.71 25.17 -8.22
CA ASP A 203 2.07 24.80 -6.85
C ASP A 203 3.29 23.88 -6.84
N ALA A 204 4.12 24.01 -5.81
CA ALA A 204 5.25 23.12 -5.60
C ALA A 204 4.86 22.00 -4.66
N TYR A 205 5.19 20.77 -5.06
CA TYR A 205 4.93 19.56 -4.28
C TYR A 205 6.24 18.82 -4.03
N GLU A 206 6.39 18.34 -2.79
CA GLU A 206 7.47 17.43 -2.43
C GLU A 206 6.88 16.23 -1.68
N LYS A 207 7.28 15.02 -2.08
CA LYS A 207 6.81 13.77 -1.48
C LYS A 207 8.01 12.98 -0.97
N ILE A 208 8.03 12.73 0.34
CA ILE A 208 9.10 11.99 1.02
C ILE A 208 8.55 10.65 1.51
N PRO A 209 8.93 9.52 0.91
CA PRO A 209 8.49 8.21 1.37
C PRO A 209 9.05 7.91 2.76
N LEU A 210 8.24 7.25 3.59
CA LEU A 210 8.59 6.82 4.93
C LEU A 210 8.52 5.30 5.03
N SER A 211 9.45 4.72 5.80
CA SER A 211 9.38 3.33 6.24
C SER A 211 8.89 3.32 7.67
N VAL A 212 7.61 3.01 7.88
CA VAL A 212 7.03 2.93 9.22
C VAL A 212 7.09 1.48 9.70
N ARG A 213 7.75 1.26 10.83
CA ARG A 213 7.92 -0.05 11.47
C ARG A 213 6.97 -0.19 12.65
N PRO A 214 6.62 -1.42 13.05
CA PRO A 214 5.92 -1.66 14.29
C PRO A 214 6.71 -1.11 15.49
N VAL A 215 6.03 -0.90 16.60
CA VAL A 215 6.70 -0.54 17.87
C VAL A 215 7.65 -1.67 18.27
N ARG A 216 8.81 -1.38 18.85
CA ARG A 216 9.75 -2.42 19.30
C ARG A 216 9.20 -3.10 20.54
N ALA A 217 9.11 -4.45 20.51
CA ALA A 217 8.73 -5.22 21.68
C ALA A 217 9.64 -4.90 22.88
N ALA A 218 9.06 -4.54 24.00
CA ALA A 218 9.62 -4.95 25.25
C ALA A 218 9.50 -6.49 25.31
N PRO A 219 10.52 -7.23 25.81
CA PRO A 219 10.35 -8.67 26.00
C PRO A 219 9.08 -8.89 26.78
N ALA A 220 8.11 -9.60 26.17
CA ALA A 220 6.86 -9.89 26.82
C ALA A 220 7.19 -10.61 28.14
N PRO A 221 6.68 -10.16 29.31
CA PRO A 221 6.74 -10.95 30.50
C PRO A 221 6.15 -12.31 30.15
N GLU A 222 6.80 -13.40 30.58
CA GLU A 222 6.27 -14.75 30.43
C GLU A 222 4.86 -14.74 31.03
N ALA A 223 3.87 -14.65 30.14
CA ALA A 223 2.48 -14.66 30.59
C ALA A 223 2.23 -16.02 31.26
N PRO A 224 1.65 -16.05 32.46
CA PRO A 224 1.23 -17.29 33.05
C PRO A 224 0.34 -18.02 32.06
N ALA A 225 0.44 -19.35 32.00
CA ALA A 225 -0.34 -20.19 31.12
C ALA A 225 -1.83 -19.81 31.30
N ALA A 226 -2.34 -19.02 30.35
CA ALA A 226 -3.74 -18.62 30.38
C ALA A 226 -4.59 -19.86 30.07
N GLU A 227 -5.64 -20.04 30.81
CA GLU A 227 -6.64 -21.08 30.54
C GLU A 227 -7.20 -20.85 29.08
N PRO A 228 -7.49 -21.93 28.36
CA PRO A 228 -7.93 -21.87 27.00
C PRO A 228 -9.21 -21.03 26.85
N VAL A 229 -9.13 -19.90 26.12
CA VAL A 229 -10.28 -19.05 25.84
C VAL A 229 -11.00 -19.57 24.60
N SER A 230 -11.54 -20.78 24.64
CA SER A 230 -12.48 -21.22 23.60
C SER A 230 -13.45 -22.28 24.11
N ASP A 231 -14.54 -21.79 24.68
CA ASP A 231 -15.77 -22.58 24.88
C ASP A 231 -16.67 -22.54 23.62
N LEU A 232 -16.13 -22.77 22.45
CA LEU A 232 -16.98 -23.05 21.31
C LEU A 232 -17.28 -24.57 21.32
N PRO A 233 -18.55 -24.99 21.49
CA PRO A 233 -18.93 -26.36 21.34
C PRO A 233 -18.75 -26.77 19.88
N SER A 234 -17.60 -27.34 19.58
CA SER A 234 -17.36 -27.97 18.28
C SER A 234 -17.79 -29.42 18.41
N SER A 235 -18.70 -29.90 17.56
CA SER A 235 -19.06 -31.31 17.40
C SER A 235 -17.92 -32.11 16.76
N ASP A 236 -16.86 -31.47 16.36
CA ASP A 236 -15.73 -32.07 15.67
C ASP A 236 -14.66 -32.54 16.69
N PRO A 237 -14.04 -33.70 16.46
CA PRO A 237 -13.06 -34.29 17.40
C PRO A 237 -11.72 -33.54 17.41
N LEU A 238 -11.48 -32.58 16.50
CA LEU A 238 -10.28 -31.76 16.49
C LEU A 238 -10.59 -30.38 17.07
N ARG A 239 -9.86 -30.01 18.12
CA ARG A 239 -9.96 -28.68 18.74
C ARG A 239 -8.66 -27.91 18.62
N VAL A 240 -8.76 -26.63 18.38
CA VAL A 240 -7.63 -25.67 18.37
C VAL A 240 -8.00 -24.53 19.31
N ALA A 241 -7.12 -24.20 20.23
CA ALA A 241 -7.31 -23.08 21.14
C ALA A 241 -6.07 -22.18 21.18
N LEU A 242 -6.28 -20.89 21.46
CA LEU A 242 -5.22 -19.89 21.59
C LEU A 242 -4.99 -19.57 23.07
N ALA A 243 -3.73 -19.34 23.44
CA ALA A 243 -3.34 -18.92 24.78
C ALA A 243 -3.81 -17.50 25.15
N ALA A 244 -4.12 -16.68 24.16
CA ALA A 244 -4.63 -15.32 24.33
C ALA A 244 -5.52 -14.93 23.16
N TRP A 245 -6.37 -13.93 23.36
CA TRP A 245 -7.19 -13.37 22.29
C TRP A 245 -6.39 -12.47 21.34
N SER A 246 -5.35 -11.80 21.84
CA SER A 246 -4.53 -10.88 21.05
C SER A 246 -3.05 -11.11 21.28
N PHE A 247 -2.28 -10.94 20.22
CA PHE A 247 -0.84 -11.17 20.19
C PHE A 247 -0.15 -9.95 19.60
N PRO A 248 0.84 -9.38 20.27
CA PRO A 248 1.64 -8.30 19.69
C PRO A 248 2.44 -8.79 18.49
N VAL A 249 2.65 -7.91 17.51
CA VAL A 249 3.60 -8.15 16.41
C VAL A 249 4.99 -8.44 16.99
N GLY A 250 5.72 -9.40 16.44
CA GLY A 250 7.02 -9.83 16.94
C GLY A 250 6.98 -10.77 18.16
N SER A 251 5.78 -11.09 18.68
CA SER A 251 5.59 -12.09 19.70
C SER A 251 5.32 -13.47 19.10
N ALA A 252 5.15 -14.49 19.94
CA ALA A 252 4.74 -15.82 19.49
C ALA A 252 3.23 -16.01 19.62
N LEU A 253 2.59 -16.46 18.55
CA LEU A 253 1.22 -16.94 18.53
C LEU A 253 1.22 -18.34 19.13
N ARG A 254 0.69 -18.48 20.35
CA ARG A 254 0.72 -19.71 21.16
C ARG A 254 -0.66 -20.27 21.35
N GLY A 255 -0.73 -21.60 21.51
CA GLY A 255 -1.98 -22.29 21.77
C GLY A 255 -1.79 -23.79 21.89
N TRP A 256 -2.91 -24.50 21.79
CA TRP A 256 -2.96 -25.96 21.89
C TRP A 256 -3.81 -26.55 20.79
N VAL A 257 -3.46 -27.74 20.39
CA VAL A 257 -4.27 -28.58 19.52
C VAL A 257 -4.59 -29.88 20.32
N ARG A 258 -5.86 -30.28 20.31
CA ARG A 258 -6.33 -31.48 21.00
C ARG A 258 -7.12 -32.34 20.03
N TRP A 259 -6.90 -33.65 20.15
CA TRP A 259 -7.64 -34.67 19.42
C TRP A 259 -8.55 -35.44 20.33
N GLU A 260 -9.86 -35.47 20.10
CA GLU A 260 -10.89 -36.17 20.86
C GLU A 260 -11.49 -37.36 20.07
N GLY A 261 -10.90 -37.74 18.95
CA GLY A 261 -11.34 -38.89 18.15
C GLY A 261 -10.95 -40.24 18.81
N GLU A 262 -11.43 -41.36 18.25
CA GLU A 262 -11.26 -42.68 18.79
C GLU A 262 -9.90 -43.32 18.52
N ALA A 263 -9.17 -42.87 17.51
CA ALA A 263 -7.89 -43.46 17.12
C ALA A 263 -6.81 -42.39 16.98
N ARG A 264 -5.55 -42.82 17.05
CA ARG A 264 -4.39 -41.98 16.80
C ARG A 264 -4.53 -41.25 15.45
N GLN A 265 -4.23 -39.95 15.44
CA GLN A 265 -4.45 -39.10 14.31
C GLN A 265 -3.25 -38.20 14.04
N ARG A 266 -2.85 -38.11 12.79
CA ARG A 266 -1.91 -37.11 12.35
C ARG A 266 -2.62 -35.78 12.20
N VAL A 267 -2.15 -34.73 12.89
CA VAL A 267 -2.71 -33.41 12.90
C VAL A 267 -1.65 -32.40 12.47
N ARG A 268 -2.00 -31.59 11.49
CA ARG A 268 -1.19 -30.49 10.99
C ARG A 268 -1.74 -29.18 11.54
N VAL A 269 -0.91 -28.39 12.20
CA VAL A 269 -1.26 -27.05 12.67
C VAL A 269 -0.57 -26.02 11.81
N GLU A 270 -1.34 -25.09 11.27
CA GLU A 270 -0.88 -24.01 10.41
C GLU A 270 -1.30 -22.66 10.99
N ALA A 271 -0.37 -21.71 11.04
CA ALA A 271 -0.64 -20.33 11.42
C ALA A 271 -0.32 -19.38 10.29
N GLY A 272 -1.11 -18.31 10.16
CA GLY A 272 -0.91 -17.34 9.10
C GLY A 272 -1.94 -16.23 9.12
N TYR A 273 -1.97 -15.47 8.04
CA TYR A 273 -2.99 -14.45 7.83
C TYR A 273 -3.59 -14.53 6.43
N ARG A 274 -4.79 -13.98 6.31
CA ARG A 274 -5.50 -13.81 5.04
C ARG A 274 -5.68 -12.35 4.75
N ILE A 275 -5.49 -11.99 3.49
CA ILE A 275 -5.92 -10.72 2.93
C ILE A 275 -7.22 -11.01 2.18
N LEU A 276 -8.30 -10.32 2.57
CA LEU A 276 -9.64 -10.50 1.99
C LEU A 276 -10.01 -9.22 1.26
N ALA A 277 -10.24 -9.31 -0.04
CA ALA A 277 -10.67 -8.20 -0.86
C ALA A 277 -11.55 -8.69 -2.02
N GLU A 278 -12.67 -8.05 -2.28
CA GLU A 278 -13.52 -8.29 -3.45
C GLU A 278 -13.92 -9.77 -3.67
N GLY A 279 -14.25 -10.46 -2.57
CA GLY A 279 -14.61 -11.89 -2.62
C GLY A 279 -13.42 -12.82 -2.89
N ARG A 280 -12.20 -12.31 -2.88
CA ARG A 280 -10.96 -13.07 -2.99
C ARG A 280 -10.28 -13.21 -1.64
N THR A 281 -9.50 -14.26 -1.51
CA THR A 281 -8.72 -14.54 -0.31
C THR A 281 -7.30 -14.93 -0.72
N TRP A 282 -6.31 -14.20 -0.23
CA TRP A 282 -4.90 -14.55 -0.31
C TRP A 282 -4.45 -15.02 1.06
N THR A 283 -3.81 -16.19 1.12
CA THR A 283 -3.40 -16.81 2.38
C THR A 283 -1.89 -16.90 2.44
N THR A 284 -1.31 -16.34 3.51
CA THR A 284 0.11 -16.44 3.82
C THR A 284 0.29 -17.25 5.08
N LEU A 285 1.05 -18.33 5.00
CA LEU A 285 1.45 -19.12 6.16
C LEU A 285 2.75 -18.55 6.75
N ILE A 286 2.78 -18.40 8.08
CA ILE A 286 3.98 -18.02 8.83
C ILE A 286 4.65 -19.23 9.49
N GLY A 287 3.87 -20.28 9.76
CA GLY A 287 4.39 -21.50 10.39
C GLY A 287 3.50 -22.70 10.16
N ARG A 288 4.11 -23.87 10.30
CA ARG A 288 3.45 -25.17 10.23
C ARG A 288 4.14 -26.15 11.15
N ALA A 289 3.36 -26.90 11.93
CA ALA A 289 3.80 -28.02 12.75
C ALA A 289 2.96 -29.26 12.46
N VAL A 290 3.49 -30.44 12.75
CA VAL A 290 2.79 -31.71 12.56
C VAL A 290 2.94 -32.53 13.83
N TYR A 291 1.83 -33.05 14.33
CA TYR A 291 1.74 -33.84 15.54
C TYR A 291 1.06 -35.17 15.23
N GLU A 292 1.46 -36.20 15.98
CA GLU A 292 0.78 -37.51 16.03
C GLU A 292 0.07 -37.58 17.39
N LEU A 293 -1.25 -37.39 17.42
CA LEU A 293 -2.03 -37.28 18.65
C LEU A 293 -2.80 -38.55 18.91
N GLU A 294 -2.70 -39.05 20.16
CA GLU A 294 -3.56 -40.10 20.69
C GLU A 294 -4.91 -39.53 21.13
N PRO A 295 -5.97 -40.34 21.25
CA PRO A 295 -7.26 -39.91 21.79
C PRO A 295 -7.13 -39.19 23.14
N GLY A 296 -7.66 -37.96 23.23
CA GLY A 296 -7.59 -37.10 24.41
C GLY A 296 -6.27 -36.35 24.58
N GLN A 297 -5.26 -36.58 23.75
CA GLN A 297 -3.97 -35.93 23.85
C GLN A 297 -4.07 -34.48 23.37
N GLU A 298 -3.30 -33.61 24.05
CA GLU A 298 -3.15 -32.18 23.73
C GLU A 298 -1.68 -31.84 23.54
N GLU A 299 -1.37 -31.05 22.51
CA GLU A 299 -0.02 -30.60 22.24
C GLU A 299 0.01 -29.06 22.03
N ALA A 300 1.02 -28.45 22.65
CA ALA A 300 1.22 -26.99 22.50
C ALA A 300 1.91 -26.64 21.21
N PHE A 301 1.54 -25.49 20.64
CA PHE A 301 2.23 -24.90 19.50
C PHE A 301 2.65 -23.46 19.79
N ALA A 302 3.71 -23.03 19.09
CA ALA A 302 4.13 -21.62 19.08
C ALA A 302 4.66 -21.28 17.69
N PHE A 303 4.15 -20.18 17.11
CA PHE A 303 4.60 -19.66 15.82
C PHE A 303 5.00 -18.20 15.98
N GLU A 304 6.20 -17.84 15.58
CA GLU A 304 6.67 -16.47 15.65
C GLU A 304 5.89 -15.58 14.66
N ILE A 305 5.29 -14.51 15.16
CA ILE A 305 4.70 -13.46 14.34
C ILE A 305 5.84 -12.59 13.84
N PRO A 306 6.04 -12.45 12.52
CA PRO A 306 7.10 -11.58 11.99
C PRO A 306 7.00 -10.16 12.55
N SER A 307 8.13 -9.57 12.95
CA SER A 307 8.17 -8.21 13.50
C SER A 307 7.74 -7.13 12.50
N ASP A 308 7.79 -7.44 11.22
CA ASP A 308 7.29 -6.65 10.09
C ASP A 308 5.96 -7.18 9.52
N GLY A 309 5.34 -8.14 10.20
CA GLY A 309 4.06 -8.72 9.83
C GLY A 309 2.91 -7.70 9.91
N PRO A 310 1.87 -7.88 9.11
CA PRO A 310 0.71 -7.02 9.16
C PRO A 310 -0.11 -7.26 10.44
N ILE A 311 -0.72 -6.21 10.97
CA ILE A 311 -1.68 -6.32 12.08
C ILE A 311 -3.06 -6.76 11.57
N THR A 312 -3.89 -7.31 12.48
CA THR A 312 -5.31 -7.55 12.20
C THR A 312 -6.00 -6.21 11.98
N ARG A 313 -6.62 -6.03 10.82
CA ARG A 313 -7.25 -4.77 10.43
C ARG A 313 -8.39 -4.99 9.45
N SER A 314 -9.42 -4.16 9.56
CA SER A 314 -10.35 -3.88 8.47
C SER A 314 -9.94 -2.59 7.79
N GLY A 315 -9.56 -2.67 6.51
CA GLY A 315 -9.13 -1.54 5.69
C GLY A 315 -10.22 -1.09 4.72
N ASP A 316 -9.91 -0.08 3.90
CA ASP A 316 -10.83 0.40 2.86
C ASP A 316 -10.84 -0.52 1.64
N LEU A 317 -9.68 -1.07 1.29
CA LEU A 317 -9.52 -1.93 0.12
C LEU A 317 -9.49 -3.41 0.48
N TYR A 318 -8.96 -3.75 1.66
CA TYR A 318 -8.81 -5.12 2.10
C TYR A 318 -8.80 -5.26 3.62
N ASP A 319 -9.29 -6.44 4.09
CA ASP A 319 -9.19 -6.88 5.48
C ASP A 319 -7.97 -7.77 5.65
N ILE A 320 -7.32 -7.69 6.82
CA ILE A 320 -6.27 -8.63 7.22
C ILE A 320 -6.76 -9.40 8.44
N ARG A 321 -6.86 -10.72 8.30
CA ARG A 321 -7.33 -11.63 9.36
C ARG A 321 -6.30 -12.72 9.62
N TRP A 322 -5.87 -12.81 10.85
CA TRP A 322 -4.98 -13.88 11.31
C TRP A 322 -5.77 -15.10 11.73
N PHE A 323 -5.19 -16.26 11.56
CA PHE A 323 -5.79 -17.54 11.92
C PHE A 323 -4.75 -18.55 12.38
N VAL A 324 -5.22 -19.51 13.18
CA VAL A 324 -4.57 -20.80 13.38
C VAL A 324 -5.56 -21.87 12.98
N ARG A 325 -5.10 -22.84 12.20
CA ARG A 325 -5.89 -23.92 11.67
C ARG A 325 -5.24 -25.26 11.99
N GLY A 326 -5.95 -26.12 12.69
CA GLY A 326 -5.66 -27.54 12.79
C GLY A 326 -6.30 -28.30 11.64
N ILE A 327 -5.63 -29.30 11.11
CA ILE A 327 -6.12 -30.17 10.05
C ILE A 327 -5.81 -31.60 10.43
N ALA A 328 -6.82 -32.40 10.69
CA ALA A 328 -6.65 -33.84 10.86
C ALA A 328 -6.58 -34.50 9.48
N ASP A 329 -5.42 -35.05 9.14
CA ASP A 329 -5.18 -35.72 7.86
C ASP A 329 -5.89 -37.09 7.87
N ARG A 330 -6.94 -37.27 7.09
CA ARG A 330 -7.72 -38.52 7.01
C ARG A 330 -7.39 -39.29 5.74
N PRO A 331 -6.73 -40.45 5.83
CA PRO A 331 -6.56 -41.32 4.65
C PRO A 331 -7.94 -41.71 4.10
N LEU A 332 -8.14 -41.55 2.82
CA LEU A 332 -9.36 -41.92 2.11
C LEU A 332 -10.65 -41.12 2.46
N ALA A 333 -10.55 -40.08 3.27
CA ALA A 333 -11.65 -39.19 3.59
C ALA A 333 -11.23 -37.71 3.45
N ARG A 334 -12.20 -36.80 3.46
CA ARG A 334 -11.90 -35.36 3.46
C ARG A 334 -11.25 -34.98 4.80
N ASP A 335 -10.15 -34.25 4.75
CA ASP A 335 -9.50 -33.67 5.92
C ASP A 335 -10.50 -32.90 6.79
N LEU A 336 -10.32 -32.99 8.09
CA LEU A 336 -11.16 -32.29 9.07
C LEU A 336 -10.42 -31.02 9.54
N PRO A 337 -10.84 -29.83 9.15
CA PRO A 337 -10.25 -28.59 9.61
C PRO A 337 -10.95 -28.08 10.87
N ALA A 338 -10.18 -27.55 11.81
CA ALA A 338 -10.63 -26.72 12.91
C ALA A 338 -9.85 -25.41 12.87
N GLU A 339 -10.52 -24.27 12.89
CA GLU A 339 -9.86 -22.96 12.72
C GLU A 339 -10.32 -22.00 13.81
N VAL A 340 -9.36 -21.23 14.34
CA VAL A 340 -9.60 -20.16 15.30
C VAL A 340 -9.00 -18.86 14.77
N ALA A 341 -9.75 -17.77 14.89
CA ALA A 341 -9.26 -16.43 14.55
C ALA A 341 -8.32 -15.91 15.63
N ALA A 342 -7.21 -15.34 15.23
CA ALA A 342 -6.27 -14.64 16.11
C ALA A 342 -6.32 -13.14 15.82
N ARG A 343 -6.11 -12.31 16.83
CA ARG A 343 -5.96 -10.88 16.70
C ARG A 343 -4.48 -10.51 16.88
N VAL A 344 -3.86 -10.00 15.84
CA VAL A 344 -2.50 -9.44 15.92
C VAL A 344 -2.61 -7.92 16.01
N VAL A 345 -1.98 -7.36 17.03
CA VAL A 345 -2.06 -5.96 17.39
C VAL A 345 -0.68 -5.30 17.30
N PRO A 346 -0.60 -3.97 17.14
CA PRO A 346 0.66 -3.25 17.34
C PRO A 346 1.21 -3.56 18.72
N GLN A 347 2.50 -3.48 18.86
CA GLN A 347 3.14 -3.56 20.14
C GLN A 347 2.96 -2.23 20.86
N GLY A 348 2.32 -2.25 22.02
CA GLY A 348 2.14 -1.07 22.88
C GLY A 348 3.43 -0.65 23.59
#